data_9f227dc62ea4166bc747ebc38ece4ba0
#
_entry.id   9f227dc62ea4166bc747ebc38ece4ba0
#
_cell.length_a   1.000
_cell.length_b   1.000
_cell.length_c   1.000
_cell.angle_alpha   90.00
_cell.angle_beta   90.00
_cell.angle_gamma   90.00
#
_symmetry.space_group_name_H-M   'P 1'
#
loop_
_entity.id
_entity.type
_entity.pdbx_description
1 polymer ?
#
loop_
_entity_poly.entity_id
_entity_poly.type
_entity_poly.pdbx_seq_one_letter_code
_entity_poly.pdbx_strand_id
1 'polypeptide(L)'
;ADGGQPVRSIADRVGVPPSYTIDEVRSTDDGIAMPEGGWLELKGTYEVDNWLVDDTQLALDPDGMPIHQGTVDAELHIYVPESVRDAEPGTVPVWVFGHGLFEKPDAYLGDRDDTSKVMRLADEAGAIVCATVWRGFKDSDRIHAIQIADDFGRIHEITERLTQGVSNVIGLTRLLVDGDLLNDPALRGLPSTNGELRYYGISLGGIAGAVAVANTPLLQHAVFH
;
A
#
# COMPACT_ATOMS: atom_id res chain seq x y z
N ALA A 1 -1.59 -30.02 0.02
CA ALA A 1 -0.94 -28.89 0.69
C ALA A 1 -1.85 -27.67 0.61
N ASP A 2 -2.16 -27.07 1.73
CA ASP A 2 -2.99 -25.86 1.82
C ASP A 2 -2.15 -24.65 1.35
N GLY A 3 -2.30 -24.28 0.07
CA GLY A 3 -1.50 -23.24 -0.57
C GLY A 3 -1.67 -21.82 0.05
N GLY A 4 -2.56 -21.65 1.02
CA GLY A 4 -2.73 -20.40 1.78
C GLY A 4 -1.86 -20.29 3.04
N GLN A 5 -1.22 -21.38 3.46
CA GLN A 5 -0.43 -21.39 4.69
C GLN A 5 0.76 -20.40 4.72
N PRO A 6 1.58 -20.26 3.66
CA PRO A 6 2.69 -19.30 3.67
C PRO A 6 2.23 -17.86 3.88
N VAL A 7 1.21 -17.40 3.16
CA VAL A 7 0.69 -16.02 3.27
C VAL A 7 0.18 -15.74 4.68
N ARG A 8 -0.60 -16.66 5.25
CA ARG A 8 -1.13 -16.52 6.60
C ARG A 8 -0.03 -16.52 7.65
N SER A 9 0.96 -17.40 7.52
CA SER A 9 2.13 -17.44 8.43
C SER A 9 2.94 -16.15 8.38
N ILE A 10 3.06 -15.52 7.21
CA ILE A 10 3.67 -14.19 7.08
C ILE A 10 2.79 -13.17 7.80
N ALA A 11 1.51 -13.10 7.48
CA ALA A 11 0.57 -12.12 8.03
C ALA A 11 0.52 -12.13 9.58
N ASP A 12 0.57 -13.32 10.18
CA ASP A 12 0.58 -13.50 11.63
C ASP A 12 1.88 -12.98 12.31
N ARG A 13 2.95 -12.78 11.53
CA ARG A 13 4.27 -12.34 12.00
C ARG A 13 4.62 -10.90 11.65
N VAL A 14 3.92 -10.28 10.70
CA VAL A 14 4.16 -8.88 10.33
C VAL A 14 3.90 -7.98 11.54
N GLY A 15 4.95 -7.28 11.97
CA GLY A 15 4.90 -6.30 13.06
C GLY A 15 4.52 -4.89 12.60
N VAL A 16 4.58 -3.95 13.55
CA VAL A 16 4.58 -2.52 13.22
C VAL A 16 5.93 -2.19 12.58
N PRO A 17 5.97 -1.56 11.40
CA PRO A 17 7.20 -1.09 10.78
C PRO A 17 8.04 -0.26 11.76
N PRO A 18 9.32 -0.59 11.94
CA PRO A 18 10.15 0.08 12.95
C PRO A 18 10.54 1.51 12.56
N SER A 19 10.49 1.82 11.28
CA SER A 19 10.83 3.13 10.75
C SER A 19 10.09 3.44 9.46
N TYR A 20 9.97 4.74 9.17
CA TYR A 20 9.55 5.27 7.87
C TYR A 20 10.30 6.57 7.58
N THR A 21 10.33 6.98 6.31
CA THR A 21 10.82 8.28 5.86
C THR A 21 9.77 8.98 5.02
N ILE A 22 9.75 10.30 5.06
CA ILE A 22 9.02 11.16 4.12
C ILE A 22 10.06 11.90 3.29
N ASP A 23 10.15 11.56 2.01
CA ASP A 23 11.18 12.07 1.11
C ASP A 23 10.68 13.25 0.26
N GLU A 24 9.38 13.28 -0.03
CA GLU A 24 8.74 14.31 -0.83
C GLU A 24 7.41 14.74 -0.20
N VAL A 25 7.19 16.05 -0.15
CA VAL A 25 5.92 16.66 0.25
C VAL A 25 5.51 17.67 -0.80
N ARG A 26 4.29 17.56 -1.30
CA ARG A 26 3.69 18.48 -2.29
C ARG A 26 2.34 18.96 -1.77
N SER A 27 2.05 20.25 -1.92
CA SER A 27 0.80 20.83 -1.44
C SER A 27 0.36 22.01 -2.28
N THR A 28 -0.95 22.24 -2.35
CA THR A 28 -1.52 23.49 -2.87
C THR A 28 -1.08 24.70 -2.08
N ASP A 29 -0.81 24.56 -0.78
CA ASP A 29 -0.29 25.65 0.08
C ASP A 29 1.07 26.15 -0.37
N ASP A 30 1.87 25.30 -1.02
CA ASP A 30 3.18 25.63 -1.57
C ASP A 30 3.11 26.15 -3.01
N GLY A 31 1.89 26.36 -3.53
CA GLY A 31 1.64 26.76 -4.91
C GLY A 31 1.85 25.65 -5.92
N ILE A 32 1.90 24.38 -5.48
CA ILE A 32 2.05 23.21 -6.34
C ILE A 32 0.68 22.80 -6.85
N ALA A 33 0.55 22.61 -8.18
CA ALA A 33 -0.69 22.08 -8.74
C ALA A 33 -0.89 20.62 -8.32
N MET A 34 -2.04 20.35 -7.73
CA MET A 34 -2.49 19.03 -7.33
C MET A 34 -3.62 18.53 -8.23
N PRO A 35 -3.93 17.24 -8.27
CA PRO A 35 -5.16 16.74 -8.90
C PRO A 35 -6.40 17.39 -8.30
N GLU A 36 -7.51 17.37 -9.04
CA GLU A 36 -8.79 17.90 -8.56
C GLU A 36 -9.18 17.24 -7.22
N GLY A 37 -9.48 18.04 -6.21
CA GLY A 37 -9.79 17.60 -4.85
C GLY A 37 -8.56 17.25 -3.99
N GLY A 38 -7.34 17.34 -4.50
CA GLY A 38 -6.14 17.05 -3.74
C GLY A 38 -5.56 18.28 -3.06
N TRP A 39 -5.18 18.17 -1.78
CA TRP A 39 -4.51 19.19 -1.01
C TRP A 39 -3.03 18.89 -0.77
N LEU A 40 -2.75 17.66 -0.28
CA LEU A 40 -1.41 17.27 0.18
C LEU A 40 -1.06 15.88 -0.33
N GLU A 41 0.15 15.72 -0.83
CA GLU A 41 0.75 14.46 -1.25
C GLU A 41 2.08 14.27 -0.55
N LEU A 42 2.29 13.09 0.05
CA LEU A 42 3.57 12.70 0.64
C LEU A 42 4.02 11.40 -0.01
N LYS A 43 5.32 11.32 -0.26
CA LYS A 43 5.98 10.08 -0.71
C LYS A 43 7.18 9.80 0.16
N GLY A 44 7.46 8.51 0.33
CA GLY A 44 8.59 8.05 1.10
C GLY A 44 8.67 6.54 1.11
N THR A 45 9.23 5.99 2.16
CA THR A 45 9.35 4.56 2.38
C THR A 45 9.04 4.20 3.83
N TYR A 46 8.76 2.93 4.06
CA TYR A 46 8.67 2.34 5.40
C TYR A 46 9.33 0.97 5.41
N GLU A 47 10.00 0.66 6.49
CA GLU A 47 10.74 -0.58 6.65
C GLU A 47 9.79 -1.73 6.97
N VAL A 48 9.86 -2.82 6.20
CA VAL A 48 9.01 -4.01 6.36
C VAL A 48 9.84 -5.28 6.41
N ASP A 49 9.29 -6.33 7.03
CA ASP A 49 9.88 -7.66 7.00
C ASP A 49 10.08 -8.16 5.55
N ASN A 50 11.29 -8.63 5.24
CA ASN A 50 11.62 -9.26 3.98
C ASN A 50 11.49 -10.79 4.08
N TRP A 51 10.80 -11.38 3.13
CA TRP A 51 10.56 -12.82 3.02
C TRP A 51 11.22 -13.44 1.79
N LEU A 52 11.84 -12.60 0.92
CA LEU A 52 12.38 -13.03 -0.36
C LEU A 52 13.90 -13.21 -0.30
N VAL A 53 14.38 -14.27 -0.96
CA VAL A 53 15.78 -14.42 -1.35
C VAL A 53 15.94 -13.78 -2.72
N ASP A 54 17.01 -12.97 -2.89
CA ASP A 54 17.38 -12.33 -4.16
C ASP A 54 16.19 -11.59 -4.84
N ASP A 55 15.25 -11.08 -4.02
CA ASP A 55 14.07 -10.34 -4.50
C ASP A 55 13.12 -11.14 -5.40
N THR A 56 13.25 -12.44 -5.48
CA THR A 56 12.48 -13.26 -6.43
C THR A 56 11.69 -14.40 -5.81
N GLN A 57 12.23 -15.06 -4.81
CA GLN A 57 11.66 -16.29 -4.25
C GLN A 57 11.50 -16.21 -2.75
N LEU A 58 10.41 -16.79 -2.22
CA LEU A 58 10.24 -16.95 -0.77
C LEU A 58 11.35 -17.86 -0.21
N ALA A 59 12.00 -17.39 0.84
CA ALA A 59 12.84 -18.25 1.66
C ALA A 59 11.94 -19.19 2.44
N LEU A 60 12.05 -20.50 2.22
CA LEU A 60 11.24 -21.50 2.90
C LEU A 60 12.13 -22.46 3.70
N ASP A 61 11.65 -22.87 4.87
CA ASP A 61 12.24 -23.95 5.65
C ASP A 61 11.85 -25.33 5.06
N PRO A 62 12.40 -26.44 5.61
CA PRO A 62 12.05 -27.79 5.14
C PRO A 62 10.57 -28.16 5.28
N ASP A 63 9.83 -27.48 6.14
CA ASP A 63 8.40 -27.68 6.33
C ASP A 63 7.55 -26.78 5.40
N GLY A 64 8.22 -25.97 4.54
CA GLY A 64 7.59 -25.06 3.59
C GLY A 64 7.09 -23.75 4.20
N MET A 65 7.60 -23.39 5.39
CA MET A 65 7.22 -22.16 6.08
C MET A 65 8.19 -21.01 5.72
N PRO A 66 7.68 -19.79 5.52
CA PRO A 66 8.53 -18.64 5.20
C PRO A 66 9.54 -18.31 6.30
N ILE A 67 10.79 -18.06 5.88
CA ILE A 67 11.90 -17.65 6.74
C ILE A 67 12.10 -16.14 6.56
N HIS A 68 12.15 -15.41 7.68
CA HIS A 68 12.46 -13.98 7.69
C HIS A 68 13.90 -13.73 7.21
N GLN A 69 14.08 -12.82 6.25
CA GLN A 69 15.33 -12.49 5.57
C GLN A 69 15.89 -11.10 5.96
N GLY A 70 15.44 -10.53 7.09
CA GLY A 70 15.75 -9.16 7.47
C GLY A 70 14.65 -8.20 7.02
N THR A 71 15.00 -6.97 6.71
CA THR A 71 14.04 -5.91 6.34
C THR A 71 14.30 -5.36 4.95
N VAL A 72 13.30 -4.72 4.37
CA VAL A 72 13.35 -4.04 3.08
C VAL A 72 12.44 -2.81 3.09
N ASP A 73 12.81 -1.78 2.34
CA ASP A 73 11.97 -0.60 2.19
C ASP A 73 10.82 -0.86 1.21
N ALA A 74 9.60 -0.55 1.67
CA ALA A 74 8.41 -0.49 0.85
C ALA A 74 8.04 0.97 0.55
N GLU A 75 7.56 1.23 -0.68
CA GLU A 75 7.14 2.58 -1.08
C GLU A 75 5.91 3.02 -0.26
N LEU A 76 5.92 4.26 0.22
CA LEU A 76 4.84 4.91 0.95
C LEU A 76 4.29 6.06 0.13
N HIS A 77 2.98 6.07 -0.07
CA HIS A 77 2.26 7.16 -0.71
C HIS A 77 1.08 7.56 0.18
N ILE A 78 0.95 8.85 0.47
CA ILE A 78 -0.16 9.41 1.22
C ILE A 78 -0.75 10.56 0.42
N TYR A 79 -2.06 10.53 0.23
CA TYR A 79 -2.82 11.55 -0.47
C TYR A 79 -3.94 12.06 0.44
N VAL A 80 -3.94 13.36 0.65
CA VAL A 80 -4.94 14.03 1.50
C VAL A 80 -5.77 14.96 0.64
N PRO A 81 -7.08 14.72 0.56
CA PRO A 81 -7.97 15.60 -0.17
C PRO A 81 -8.23 16.92 0.56
N GLU A 82 -8.70 17.93 -0.17
CA GLU A 82 -9.00 19.26 0.37
C GLU A 82 -10.10 19.20 1.45
N SER A 83 -11.10 18.32 1.28
CA SER A 83 -12.20 18.14 2.25
C SER A 83 -11.76 17.69 3.65
N VAL A 84 -10.59 17.07 3.75
CA VAL A 84 -10.03 16.62 5.06
C VAL A 84 -9.41 17.76 5.84
N ARG A 85 -8.99 18.83 5.17
CA ARG A 85 -8.26 19.96 5.77
C ARG A 85 -8.98 20.58 6.98
N ASP A 86 -10.29 20.78 6.84
CA ASP A 86 -11.12 21.42 7.85
C ASP A 86 -12.13 20.41 8.48
N ALA A 87 -11.87 19.11 8.38
CA ALA A 87 -12.75 18.10 8.94
C ALA A 87 -12.71 18.11 10.48
N GLU A 88 -13.83 17.69 11.09
CA GLU A 88 -13.91 17.56 12.54
C GLU A 88 -12.96 16.44 13.03
N PRO A 89 -12.15 16.70 14.08
CA PRO A 89 -11.28 15.67 14.66
C PRO A 89 -12.04 14.40 15.03
N GLY A 90 -11.47 13.24 14.75
CA GLY A 90 -12.06 11.94 15.04
C GLY A 90 -13.11 11.48 14.02
N THR A 91 -13.26 12.16 12.87
CA THR A 91 -14.24 11.78 11.85
C THR A 91 -13.62 11.24 10.56
N VAL A 92 -12.35 11.49 10.33
CA VAL A 92 -11.67 11.21 9.06
C VAL A 92 -11.33 9.71 8.94
N PRO A 93 -11.92 8.97 7.97
CA PRO A 93 -11.51 7.60 7.68
C PRO A 93 -10.21 7.57 6.88
N VAL A 94 -9.49 6.45 6.99
CA VAL A 94 -8.29 6.20 6.21
C VAL A 94 -8.53 5.05 5.23
N TRP A 95 -8.23 5.27 3.96
CA TRP A 95 -8.30 4.23 2.94
C TRP A 95 -6.91 3.69 2.63
N VAL A 96 -6.77 2.37 2.64
CA VAL A 96 -5.61 1.68 2.07
C VAL A 96 -5.95 1.35 0.62
N PHE A 97 -5.17 1.90 -0.32
CA PHE A 97 -5.44 1.78 -1.74
C PHE A 97 -4.52 0.76 -2.42
N GLY A 98 -5.11 -0.11 -3.25
CA GLY A 98 -4.41 -1.06 -4.09
C GLY A 98 -4.56 -0.72 -5.58
N HIS A 99 -3.42 -0.44 -6.24
CA HIS A 99 -3.35 -0.09 -7.66
C HIS A 99 -3.51 -1.30 -8.60
N GLY A 100 -3.74 -1.04 -9.88
CA GLY A 100 -3.85 -2.04 -10.94
C GLY A 100 -2.52 -2.62 -11.41
N LEU A 101 -2.60 -3.53 -12.36
CA LEU A 101 -1.46 -4.26 -12.92
C LEU A 101 -0.46 -3.31 -13.61
N PHE A 102 0.81 -3.39 -13.20
CA PHE A 102 1.92 -2.59 -13.71
C PHE A 102 1.68 -1.07 -13.65
N GLU A 103 0.96 -0.65 -12.63
CA GLU A 103 0.70 0.76 -12.32
C GLU A 103 1.37 1.15 -10.99
N LYS A 104 1.17 2.40 -10.61
CA LYS A 104 1.52 2.97 -9.30
C LYS A 104 0.31 3.70 -8.72
N PRO A 105 0.29 3.98 -7.41
CA PRO A 105 -0.74 4.81 -6.81
C PRO A 105 -0.92 6.16 -7.50
N ASP A 106 0.17 6.76 -7.98
CA ASP A 106 0.16 8.05 -8.70
C ASP A 106 -0.77 8.09 -9.92
N ALA A 107 -0.87 6.97 -10.65
CA ALA A 107 -1.74 6.88 -11.82
C ALA A 107 -3.24 7.04 -11.49
N TYR A 108 -3.60 6.85 -10.23
CA TYR A 108 -4.98 6.91 -9.74
C TYR A 108 -5.23 8.13 -8.85
N LEU A 109 -4.21 8.64 -8.20
CA LEU A 109 -4.30 9.61 -7.12
C LEU A 109 -3.49 10.89 -7.38
N GLY A 110 -2.40 10.80 -8.16
CA GLY A 110 -1.44 11.89 -8.38
C GLY A 110 -1.44 12.45 -9.80
N ASP A 111 -2.12 11.84 -10.76
CA ASP A 111 -2.11 12.27 -12.14
C ASP A 111 -2.93 13.56 -12.34
N ARG A 112 -2.32 14.52 -13.04
CA ARG A 112 -2.90 15.85 -13.29
C ARG A 112 -3.86 15.90 -14.48
N ASP A 113 -3.90 14.83 -15.29
CA ASP A 113 -4.65 14.77 -16.53
C ASP A 113 -6.13 14.36 -16.35
N ASP A 114 -6.78 14.76 -15.24
CA ASP A 114 -8.22 14.62 -14.96
C ASP A 114 -8.75 13.18 -14.95
N THR A 115 -7.88 12.19 -14.82
CA THR A 115 -8.28 10.77 -14.76
C THR A 115 -8.35 10.22 -13.35
N SER A 116 -7.93 10.98 -12.35
CA SER A 116 -7.87 10.50 -10.95
C SER A 116 -9.23 10.51 -10.26
N LYS A 117 -10.13 9.67 -10.77
CA LYS A 117 -11.46 9.46 -10.15
C LYS A 117 -11.37 9.00 -8.70
N VAL A 118 -10.25 8.37 -8.31
CA VAL A 118 -10.04 7.90 -6.94
C VAL A 118 -9.78 9.06 -5.99
N MET A 119 -9.02 10.10 -6.42
CA MET A 119 -8.83 11.30 -5.59
C MET A 119 -10.14 12.03 -5.38
N ARG A 120 -10.95 12.22 -6.42
CA ARG A 120 -12.28 12.84 -6.30
C ARG A 120 -13.20 12.05 -5.38
N LEU A 121 -13.19 10.71 -5.50
CA LEU A 121 -13.98 9.86 -4.62
C LEU A 121 -13.51 9.97 -3.16
N ALA A 122 -12.20 10.07 -2.93
CA ALA A 122 -11.63 10.28 -1.61
C ALA A 122 -12.02 11.66 -1.04
N ASP A 123 -12.02 12.69 -1.87
CA ASP A 123 -12.45 14.05 -1.50
C ASP A 123 -13.93 14.08 -1.15
N GLU A 124 -14.81 13.51 -1.98
CA GLU A 124 -16.24 13.38 -1.68
C GLU A 124 -16.52 12.59 -0.40
N ALA A 125 -15.66 11.60 -0.08
CA ALA A 125 -15.77 10.77 1.12
C ALA A 125 -15.08 11.38 2.36
N GLY A 126 -14.32 12.45 2.22
CA GLY A 126 -13.50 13.03 3.28
C GLY A 126 -12.46 12.06 3.84
N ALA A 127 -11.80 11.28 2.99
CA ALA A 127 -10.91 10.19 3.40
C ALA A 127 -9.43 10.45 3.02
N ILE A 128 -8.51 10.23 3.96
CA ILE A 128 -7.08 10.13 3.65
C ILE A 128 -6.84 8.82 2.89
N VAL A 129 -6.02 8.85 1.84
CA VAL A 129 -5.64 7.65 1.08
C VAL A 129 -4.17 7.33 1.30
N CYS A 130 -3.88 6.14 1.80
CA CYS A 130 -2.54 5.62 1.97
C CYS A 130 -2.33 4.40 1.07
N ALA A 131 -1.18 4.31 0.42
CA ALA A 131 -0.90 3.23 -0.51
C ALA A 131 0.55 2.78 -0.45
N THR A 132 0.78 1.55 -0.85
CA THR A 132 2.08 1.00 -1.21
C THR A 132 1.98 0.33 -2.57
N VAL A 133 3.11 -0.11 -3.13
CA VAL A 133 3.12 -0.78 -4.43
C VAL A 133 3.05 -2.30 -4.30
N TRP A 134 2.36 -2.95 -5.24
CA TRP A 134 2.37 -4.41 -5.36
C TRP A 134 3.72 -4.88 -5.90
N ARG A 135 4.53 -5.52 -5.04
CA ARG A 135 5.82 -6.06 -5.46
C ARG A 135 5.64 -7.13 -6.51
N GLY A 136 6.41 -7.07 -7.60
CA GLY A 136 6.25 -7.92 -8.77
C GLY A 136 5.28 -7.39 -9.82
N PHE A 137 4.50 -6.36 -9.50
CA PHE A 137 3.49 -5.80 -10.38
C PHE A 137 3.46 -4.26 -10.43
N LYS A 138 4.53 -3.60 -10.04
CA LYS A 138 4.70 -2.18 -10.33
C LYS A 138 5.20 -1.96 -11.76
N ASP A 139 5.18 -0.76 -12.24
CA ASP A 139 5.56 -0.37 -13.61
C ASP A 139 6.97 -0.86 -14.01
N SER A 140 7.94 -0.82 -13.10
CA SER A 140 9.31 -1.31 -13.33
C SER A 140 9.42 -2.84 -13.42
N ASP A 141 8.41 -3.59 -12.99
CA ASP A 141 8.39 -5.06 -13.02
C ASP A 141 7.97 -5.63 -14.39
N ARG A 142 7.51 -4.80 -15.32
CA ARG A 142 7.05 -5.24 -16.66
C ARG A 142 8.08 -6.06 -17.40
N ILE A 143 9.35 -5.66 -17.38
CA ILE A 143 10.43 -6.37 -18.08
C ILE A 143 10.63 -7.76 -17.47
N HIS A 144 10.62 -7.85 -16.14
CA HIS A 144 10.73 -9.13 -15.43
C HIS A 144 9.55 -10.06 -15.74
N ALA A 145 8.34 -9.53 -15.78
CA ALA A 145 7.15 -10.31 -16.16
C ALA A 145 7.20 -10.85 -17.61
N ILE A 146 7.75 -10.06 -18.56
CA ILE A 146 7.97 -10.50 -19.93
C ILE A 146 9.01 -11.65 -19.97
N GLN A 147 10.11 -11.55 -19.22
CA GLN A 147 11.12 -12.61 -19.14
C GLN A 147 10.54 -13.91 -18.56
N ILE A 148 9.62 -13.82 -17.59
CA ILE A 148 8.92 -14.98 -17.03
C ILE A 148 7.96 -15.58 -18.07
N ALA A 149 7.32 -14.77 -18.91
CA ALA A 149 6.46 -15.26 -19.99
C ALA A 149 7.22 -16.10 -21.03
N ASP A 150 8.52 -15.85 -21.21
CA ASP A 150 9.42 -16.65 -22.05
C ASP A 150 9.91 -17.94 -21.36
N ASP A 151 9.81 -18.01 -20.03
CA ASP A 151 10.19 -19.19 -19.22
C ASP A 151 9.19 -19.42 -18.07
N PHE A 152 8.11 -20.13 -18.37
CA PHE A 152 7.07 -20.43 -17.39
C PHE A 152 7.54 -21.25 -16.17
N GLY A 153 8.75 -21.84 -16.21
CA GLY A 153 9.36 -22.46 -15.03
C GLY A 153 9.58 -21.48 -13.89
N ARG A 154 9.63 -20.18 -14.20
CA ARG A 154 9.83 -19.09 -13.25
C ARG A 154 8.55 -18.37 -12.79
N ILE A 155 7.37 -18.88 -13.15
CA ILE A 155 6.07 -18.23 -12.82
C ILE A 155 5.89 -18.00 -11.30
N HIS A 156 6.48 -18.86 -10.47
CA HIS A 156 6.46 -18.71 -9.02
C HIS A 156 7.07 -17.39 -8.53
N GLU A 157 8.07 -16.83 -9.22
CA GLU A 157 8.69 -15.55 -8.87
C GLU A 157 7.64 -14.40 -8.83
N ILE A 158 6.64 -14.45 -9.72
CA ILE A 158 5.55 -13.45 -9.73
C ILE A 158 4.69 -13.59 -8.48
N THR A 159 4.24 -14.81 -8.16
CA THR A 159 3.35 -15.06 -7.04
C THR A 159 4.04 -14.85 -5.69
N GLU A 160 5.31 -15.19 -5.60
CA GLU A 160 6.10 -15.02 -4.38
C GLU A 160 6.43 -13.56 -4.10
N ARG A 161 6.76 -12.79 -5.13
CA ARG A 161 6.90 -11.33 -5.01
C ARG A 161 5.57 -10.65 -4.65
N LEU A 162 4.45 -11.12 -5.19
CA LEU A 162 3.13 -10.62 -4.79
C LEU A 162 2.81 -10.95 -3.32
N THR A 163 3.26 -12.10 -2.83
CA THR A 163 3.15 -12.45 -1.41
C THR A 163 3.89 -11.44 -0.52
N GLN A 164 5.09 -11.01 -0.93
CA GLN A 164 5.78 -9.88 -0.27
C GLN A 164 4.96 -8.58 -0.36
N GLY A 165 4.33 -8.30 -1.50
CA GLY A 165 3.43 -7.16 -1.66
C GLY A 165 2.24 -7.19 -0.69
N VAL A 166 1.66 -8.36 -0.45
CA VAL A 166 0.61 -8.54 0.58
C VAL A 166 1.16 -8.26 1.98
N SER A 167 2.36 -8.76 2.30
CA SER A 167 3.06 -8.46 3.56
C SER A 167 3.25 -6.95 3.75
N ASN A 168 3.66 -6.24 2.69
CA ASN A 168 3.86 -4.79 2.72
C ASN A 168 2.53 -4.07 3.05
N VAL A 169 1.42 -4.45 2.42
CA VAL A 169 0.10 -3.86 2.72
C VAL A 169 -0.29 -4.10 4.18
N ILE A 170 -0.06 -5.29 4.73
CA ILE A 170 -0.33 -5.58 6.14
C ILE A 170 0.57 -4.72 7.05
N GLY A 171 1.86 -4.58 6.72
CA GLY A 171 2.76 -3.68 7.42
C GLY A 171 2.27 -2.22 7.41
N LEU A 172 1.82 -1.73 6.24
CA LEU A 172 1.23 -0.40 6.14
C LEU A 172 0.00 -0.24 7.06
N THR A 173 -0.90 -1.23 7.11
CA THR A 173 -2.07 -1.14 8.00
C THR A 173 -1.67 -1.04 9.47
N ARG A 174 -0.63 -1.76 9.89
CA ARG A 174 -0.11 -1.67 11.25
C ARG A 174 0.56 -0.32 11.52
N LEU A 175 1.33 0.20 10.57
CA LEU A 175 1.94 1.53 10.69
C LEU A 175 0.89 2.64 10.84
N LEU A 176 -0.24 2.51 10.16
CA LEU A 176 -1.36 3.46 10.23
C LEU A 176 -2.14 3.39 11.55
N VAL A 177 -2.26 2.20 12.15
CA VAL A 177 -3.05 2.02 13.41
C VAL A 177 -2.19 2.17 14.64
N ASP A 178 -1.05 1.49 14.65
CA ASP A 178 -0.21 1.32 15.85
C ASP A 178 1.06 2.19 15.81
N GLY A 179 1.38 2.80 14.66
CA GLY A 179 2.54 3.68 14.47
C GLY A 179 2.18 5.16 14.55
N ASP A 180 3.20 6.02 14.45
CA ASP A 180 3.07 7.47 14.56
C ASP A 180 2.90 8.19 13.20
N LEU A 181 2.74 7.45 12.10
CA LEU A 181 2.73 8.03 10.75
C LEU A 181 1.66 9.12 10.59
N LEU A 182 0.44 8.89 11.08
CA LEU A 182 -0.66 9.87 10.97
C LEU A 182 -0.51 11.10 11.87
N ASN A 183 0.50 11.11 12.76
CA ASN A 183 0.87 12.25 13.59
C ASN A 183 2.13 12.96 13.07
N ASP A 184 2.68 12.55 11.92
CA ASP A 184 3.89 13.14 11.37
C ASP A 184 3.70 14.64 11.06
N PRO A 185 4.66 15.53 11.45
CA PRO A 185 4.57 16.97 11.15
C PRO A 185 4.43 17.31 9.67
N ALA A 186 4.90 16.44 8.76
CA ALA A 186 4.75 16.60 7.32
C ALA A 186 3.28 16.57 6.87
N LEU A 187 2.39 15.97 7.66
CA LEU A 187 0.94 15.97 7.46
C LEU A 187 0.26 17.28 7.89
N ARG A 188 1.05 18.31 8.31
CA ARG A 188 0.60 19.69 8.54
C ARG A 188 -0.54 19.83 9.54
N GLY A 189 -0.60 18.95 10.55
CA GLY A 189 -1.58 19.03 11.61
C GLY A 189 -2.98 18.60 11.17
N LEU A 190 -3.06 17.57 10.32
CA LEU A 190 -4.34 16.93 9.95
C LEU A 190 -5.22 16.67 11.17
N PRO A 191 -6.54 16.78 11.01
CA PRO A 191 -7.46 16.31 12.04
C PRO A 191 -7.22 14.84 12.38
N SER A 192 -7.39 14.46 13.64
CA SER A 192 -7.28 13.05 14.02
C SER A 192 -8.28 12.19 13.25
N THR A 193 -7.86 10.99 12.89
CA THR A 193 -8.70 10.02 12.18
C THR A 193 -9.74 9.39 13.12
N ASN A 194 -10.74 8.75 12.55
CA ASN A 194 -11.74 7.99 13.33
C ASN A 194 -11.27 6.58 13.73
N GLY A 195 -10.01 6.22 13.39
CA GLY A 195 -9.45 4.89 13.65
C GLY A 195 -9.93 3.79 12.71
N GLU A 196 -10.80 4.08 11.74
CA GLU A 196 -11.24 3.10 10.76
C GLU A 196 -10.30 3.03 9.57
N LEU A 197 -9.79 1.85 9.29
CA LEU A 197 -9.13 1.54 8.03
C LEU A 197 -10.10 0.83 7.08
N ARG A 198 -10.18 1.34 5.85
CA ARG A 198 -10.96 0.73 4.77
C ARG A 198 -10.04 0.41 3.61
N TYR A 199 -10.35 -0.64 2.87
CA TYR A 199 -9.58 -1.00 1.68
C TYR A 199 -10.36 -0.64 0.41
N TYR A 200 -9.67 -0.07 -0.57
CA TYR A 200 -10.19 0.16 -1.90
C TYR A 200 -9.16 -0.31 -2.94
N GLY A 201 -9.50 -1.32 -3.74
CA GLY A 201 -8.60 -1.90 -4.71
C GLY A 201 -9.18 -1.94 -6.11
N ILE A 202 -8.38 -1.60 -7.12
CA ILE A 202 -8.76 -1.60 -8.54
C ILE A 202 -7.99 -2.69 -9.28
N SER A 203 -8.67 -3.49 -10.11
CA SER A 203 -8.07 -4.52 -10.96
C SER A 203 -7.20 -5.49 -10.14
N LEU A 204 -5.90 -5.56 -10.35
CA LEU A 204 -4.98 -6.37 -9.51
C LEU A 204 -5.13 -6.02 -8.03
N GLY A 205 -5.29 -4.73 -7.69
CA GLY A 205 -5.55 -4.28 -6.32
C GLY A 205 -6.83 -4.89 -5.73
N GLY A 206 -7.84 -5.15 -6.54
CA GLY A 206 -9.03 -5.90 -6.13
C GLY A 206 -8.71 -7.37 -5.82
N ILE A 207 -7.88 -8.01 -6.63
CA ILE A 207 -7.53 -9.45 -6.48
C ILE A 207 -6.55 -9.65 -5.30
N ALA A 208 -5.41 -8.97 -5.33
CA ALA A 208 -4.38 -9.10 -4.30
C ALA A 208 -4.82 -8.49 -2.96
N GLY A 209 -5.60 -7.41 -3.02
CA GLY A 209 -6.20 -6.79 -1.85
C GLY A 209 -7.16 -7.69 -1.11
N ALA A 210 -7.91 -8.54 -1.80
CA ALA A 210 -8.75 -9.54 -1.14
C ALA A 210 -7.93 -10.50 -0.26
N VAL A 211 -6.71 -10.86 -0.72
CA VAL A 211 -5.80 -11.68 0.09
C VAL A 211 -5.29 -10.89 1.30
N ALA A 212 -4.91 -9.62 1.13
CA ALA A 212 -4.48 -8.79 2.25
C ALA A 212 -5.59 -8.61 3.30
N VAL A 213 -6.80 -8.24 2.86
CA VAL A 213 -7.98 -8.06 3.73
C VAL A 213 -8.32 -9.35 4.49
N ALA A 214 -8.25 -10.51 3.84
CA ALA A 214 -8.51 -11.80 4.49
C ALA A 214 -7.48 -12.18 5.56
N ASN A 215 -6.30 -11.55 5.55
CA ASN A 215 -5.18 -11.86 6.44
C ASN A 215 -4.87 -10.75 7.45
N THR A 216 -5.67 -9.68 7.54
CA THR A 216 -5.54 -8.68 8.61
C THR A 216 -6.92 -8.26 9.14
N PRO A 217 -7.14 -8.28 10.48
CA PRO A 217 -8.37 -7.81 11.07
C PRO A 217 -8.50 -6.28 11.08
N LEU A 218 -7.45 -5.55 10.69
CA LEU A 218 -7.43 -4.09 10.70
C LEU A 218 -8.23 -3.48 9.55
N LEU A 219 -8.42 -4.21 8.45
CA LEU A 219 -9.21 -3.79 7.29
C LEU A 219 -10.62 -4.40 7.39
N GLN A 220 -11.54 -3.68 8.02
CA GLN A 220 -12.89 -4.19 8.30
C GLN A 220 -13.87 -4.00 7.15
N HIS A 221 -13.61 -3.05 6.27
CA HIS A 221 -14.44 -2.73 5.11
C HIS A 221 -13.57 -2.70 3.85
N ALA A 222 -14.06 -3.31 2.78
CA ALA A 222 -13.30 -3.37 1.52
C ALA A 222 -14.22 -3.22 0.30
N VAL A 223 -13.71 -2.53 -0.71
CA VAL A 223 -14.29 -2.47 -2.05
C VAL A 223 -13.25 -3.04 -3.03
N PHE A 224 -13.64 -4.05 -3.77
CA PHE A 224 -12.84 -4.67 -4.82
C PHE A 224 -13.50 -4.36 -6.18
N HIS A 225 -12.79 -3.57 -6.98
CA HIS A 225 -13.28 -3.05 -8.27
C HIS A 225 -12.53 -3.66 -9.46
#